data_77f7e7269e04fc64c8054a2b0e5180fb
#
_entry.id   77f7e7269e04fc64c8054a2b0e5180fb
#
_cell.length_a   1.000
_cell.length_b   1.000
_cell.length_c   1.000
_cell.angle_alpha   90.00
_cell.angle_beta   90.00
_cell.angle_gamma   90.00
#
_symmetry.space_group_name_H-M   'P 1'
#
loop_
_entity.id
_entity.type
_entity.pdbx_description
1 polymer ?
#
loop_
_entity_poly.entity_id
_entity_poly.type
_entity_poly.pdbx_seq_one_letter_code
_entity_poly.pdbx_strand_id
1 'polypeptide(L)'
;MTERGMIFNGEMVRALLDGRKTQTRRPVKLPHTDRDAMCELSGNELAGELSAGNYRNSPHGKPGDRIWVRGTFQGPLFDFDPMDIYCKDSTPFETPEFCVYKADGVPAPEFYDADDELHCRWRPLIHMPRWASRILLEITDVRVERLKSISDGDAIREGCSTADMKSGDCAADVFARLWASIYGEESWQANPWVWVIEFKRVEGGAA
;
A
#
# COMPACT_ATOMS: atom_id res chain seq x y z
N MET A 1 9.66 -10.91 13.17
CA MET A 1 9.29 -9.73 12.37
C MET A 1 9.31 -10.14 10.91
N THR A 2 8.24 -9.92 10.20
CA THR A 2 8.10 -10.30 8.78
C THR A 2 7.87 -9.04 7.96
N GLU A 3 8.44 -8.97 6.74
CA GLU A 3 8.17 -7.89 5.80
C GLU A 3 7.31 -8.38 4.62
N ARG A 4 6.32 -7.58 4.22
CA ARG A 4 5.42 -7.88 3.09
C ARG A 4 5.26 -6.65 2.19
N GLY A 5 5.17 -6.87 0.87
CA GLY A 5 4.84 -5.81 -0.07
C GLY A 5 3.34 -5.51 -0.08
N MET A 6 2.96 -4.24 0.00
CA MET A 6 1.58 -3.81 -0.16
C MET A 6 1.47 -2.69 -1.19
N ILE A 7 0.44 -2.79 -2.03
CA ILE A 7 0.20 -1.88 -3.14
C ILE A 7 -0.56 -0.64 -2.64
N PHE A 8 -0.05 0.55 -3.02
CA PHE A 8 -0.70 1.83 -2.82
C PHE A 8 -0.70 2.63 -4.15
N ASN A 9 -1.80 3.28 -4.46
CA ASN A 9 -1.86 4.19 -5.61
C ASN A 9 -1.07 5.48 -5.32
N GLY A 10 -0.85 6.31 -6.36
CA GLY A 10 -0.02 7.51 -6.23
C GLY A 10 -0.50 8.51 -5.19
N GLU A 11 -1.82 8.67 -5.02
CA GLU A 11 -2.40 9.56 -4.00
C GLU A 11 -2.16 9.03 -2.59
N MET A 12 -2.35 7.73 -2.40
CA MET A 12 -2.04 7.07 -1.12
C MET A 12 -0.55 7.17 -0.78
N VAL A 13 0.34 7.01 -1.78
CA VAL A 13 1.80 7.16 -1.57
C VAL A 13 2.13 8.58 -1.14
N ARG A 14 1.56 9.61 -1.79
CA ARG A 14 1.73 11.01 -1.36
C ARG A 14 1.24 11.21 0.08
N ALA A 15 0.05 10.71 0.40
CA ALA A 15 -0.49 10.81 1.76
C ALA A 15 0.38 10.10 2.83
N LEU A 16 1.07 9.01 2.46
CA LEU A 16 2.08 8.35 3.32
C LEU A 16 3.32 9.22 3.50
N LEU A 17 3.83 9.82 2.42
CA LEU A 17 5.00 10.71 2.47
C LEU A 17 4.74 11.97 3.30
N ASP A 18 3.52 12.52 3.20
CA ASP A 18 3.05 13.67 3.98
C ASP A 18 2.72 13.32 5.44
N GLY A 19 2.76 12.05 5.82
CA GLY A 19 2.38 11.58 7.16
C GLY A 19 0.88 11.61 7.48
N ARG A 20 0.02 11.95 6.49
CA ARG A 20 -1.44 12.00 6.66
C ARG A 20 -2.09 10.62 6.72
N LYS A 21 -1.53 9.64 5.97
CA LYS A 21 -2.06 8.28 5.92
C LYS A 21 -1.33 7.39 6.92
N THR A 22 -2.04 6.94 7.95
CA THR A 22 -1.54 6.04 8.99
C THR A 22 -2.36 4.76 9.12
N GLN A 23 -3.34 4.57 8.24
CA GLN A 23 -4.25 3.42 8.23
C GLN A 23 -4.60 3.03 6.80
N THR A 24 -4.92 1.77 6.56
CA THR A 24 -5.48 1.33 5.28
C THR A 24 -6.51 0.23 5.47
N ARG A 25 -7.60 0.29 4.70
CA ARG A 25 -8.63 -0.75 4.63
C ARG A 25 -8.46 -1.62 3.40
N ARG A 26 -8.67 -2.94 3.59
CA ARG A 26 -8.63 -3.94 2.51
C ARG A 26 -9.81 -4.89 2.65
N PRO A 27 -10.51 -5.27 1.57
CA PRO A 27 -11.62 -6.21 1.67
C PRO A 27 -11.16 -7.55 2.24
N VAL A 28 -11.98 -8.12 3.14
CA VAL A 28 -11.83 -9.52 3.54
C VAL A 28 -12.39 -10.38 2.41
N LYS A 29 -11.59 -11.30 1.91
CA LYS A 29 -12.07 -12.32 0.97
C LYS A 29 -12.78 -13.40 1.76
N LEU A 30 -14.07 -13.56 1.52
CA LEU A 30 -14.90 -14.61 2.09
C LEU A 30 -15.25 -15.65 1.03
N PRO A 31 -15.37 -16.95 1.37
CA PRO A 31 -15.08 -17.50 2.70
C PRO A 31 -13.58 -17.39 3.06
N HIS A 32 -13.30 -17.10 4.33
CA HIS A 32 -11.94 -17.09 4.86
C HIS A 32 -11.72 -18.40 5.60
N THR A 33 -10.62 -19.10 5.30
CA THR A 33 -10.35 -20.41 5.89
C THR A 33 -9.38 -20.25 7.05
N ASP A 34 -9.75 -20.83 8.20
CA ASP A 34 -8.85 -20.99 9.34
C ASP A 34 -7.67 -21.89 8.96
N ARG A 35 -6.46 -21.44 9.24
CA ARG A 35 -5.23 -22.15 8.85
C ARG A 35 -4.98 -23.44 9.63
N ASP A 36 -5.56 -23.57 10.81
CA ASP A 36 -5.37 -24.72 11.69
C ASP A 36 -6.57 -25.66 11.65
N ALA A 37 -7.77 -25.11 11.84
CA ALA A 37 -9.00 -25.87 11.88
C ALA A 37 -9.52 -26.25 10.49
N MET A 38 -8.98 -25.60 9.42
CA MET A 38 -9.40 -25.81 8.02
C MET A 38 -10.91 -25.62 7.80
N CYS A 39 -11.56 -24.85 8.67
CA CYS A 39 -12.96 -24.47 8.57
C CYS A 39 -13.11 -23.05 8.05
N GLU A 40 -14.30 -22.71 7.59
CA GLU A 40 -14.61 -21.34 7.17
C GLU A 40 -14.83 -20.46 8.39
N LEU A 41 -14.22 -19.26 8.35
CA LEU A 41 -14.39 -18.19 9.34
C LEU A 41 -15.27 -17.09 8.78
N SER A 42 -16.27 -16.71 9.54
CA SER A 42 -17.03 -15.49 9.30
C SER A 42 -16.24 -14.24 9.70
N GLY A 43 -16.69 -13.06 9.22
CA GLY A 43 -16.07 -11.81 9.62
C GLY A 43 -16.13 -11.51 11.13
N ASN A 44 -17.18 -11.96 11.81
CA ASN A 44 -17.31 -11.84 13.28
C ASN A 44 -16.28 -12.70 14.02
N GLU A 45 -16.06 -13.93 13.57
CA GLU A 45 -15.07 -14.84 14.16
C GLU A 45 -13.66 -14.30 13.96
N LEU A 46 -13.32 -13.83 12.75
CA LEU A 46 -12.06 -13.15 12.49
C LEU A 46 -11.85 -11.92 13.40
N ALA A 47 -12.89 -11.09 13.57
CA ALA A 47 -12.82 -9.93 14.46
C ALA A 47 -12.59 -10.35 15.92
N GLY A 48 -13.24 -11.42 16.36
CA GLY A 48 -13.06 -12.01 17.71
C GLY A 48 -11.64 -12.52 17.92
N GLU A 49 -11.08 -13.27 16.95
CA GLU A 49 -9.71 -13.79 17.02
C GLU A 49 -8.68 -12.66 17.16
N LEU A 50 -8.77 -11.63 16.30
CA LEU A 50 -7.85 -10.51 16.34
C LEU A 50 -7.94 -9.72 17.65
N SER A 51 -9.16 -9.52 18.16
CA SER A 51 -9.39 -8.88 19.46
C SER A 51 -8.80 -9.67 20.63
N ALA A 52 -8.72 -11.00 20.48
CA ALA A 52 -8.05 -11.87 21.44
C ALA A 52 -6.51 -11.96 21.24
N GLY A 53 -5.96 -11.20 20.28
CA GLY A 53 -4.53 -11.20 19.96
C GLY A 53 -4.08 -12.36 19.07
N ASN A 54 -5.00 -13.11 18.50
CA ASN A 54 -4.70 -14.17 17.54
C ASN A 54 -4.67 -13.62 16.10
N TYR A 55 -3.46 -13.38 15.57
CA TYR A 55 -3.24 -12.87 14.22
C TYR A 55 -2.92 -13.97 13.19
N ARG A 56 -3.08 -15.24 13.54
CA ARG A 56 -2.66 -16.38 12.70
C ARG A 56 -3.36 -16.38 11.34
N ASN A 57 -4.61 -16.00 11.32
CA ASN A 57 -5.44 -15.94 10.13
C ASN A 57 -5.32 -14.61 9.36
N SER A 58 -4.52 -13.64 9.85
CA SER A 58 -4.27 -12.39 9.16
C SER A 58 -3.31 -12.60 7.97
N PRO A 59 -3.71 -12.23 6.73
CA PRO A 59 -2.81 -12.22 5.57
C PRO A 59 -1.84 -11.04 5.62
N HIS A 60 -2.13 -10.03 6.44
CA HIS A 60 -1.37 -8.78 6.51
C HIS A 60 -0.29 -8.80 7.58
N GLY A 61 -0.29 -9.81 8.48
CA GLY A 61 0.64 -9.92 9.59
C GLY A 61 0.03 -9.45 10.89
N LYS A 62 0.88 -9.03 11.82
CA LYS A 62 0.54 -8.63 13.19
C LYS A 62 1.29 -7.37 13.58
N PRO A 63 0.93 -6.71 14.69
CA PRO A 63 1.72 -5.62 15.26
C PRO A 63 3.21 -5.97 15.38
N GLY A 64 4.08 -5.06 14.95
CA GLY A 64 5.52 -5.24 14.85
C GLY A 64 6.03 -5.84 13.54
N ASP A 65 5.18 -6.41 12.69
CA ASP A 65 5.55 -6.76 11.30
C ASP A 65 5.61 -5.51 10.42
N ARG A 66 6.24 -5.62 9.26
CA ARG A 66 6.49 -4.49 8.38
C ARG A 66 5.84 -4.65 7.01
N ILE A 67 5.49 -3.50 6.43
CA ILE A 67 4.96 -3.38 5.08
C ILE A 67 5.91 -2.48 4.29
N TRP A 68 6.46 -2.97 3.19
CA TRP A 68 7.12 -2.12 2.21
C TRP A 68 6.12 -1.71 1.13
N VAL A 69 6.11 -0.40 0.82
CA VAL A 69 5.13 0.21 -0.06
C VAL A 69 5.50 -0.02 -1.51
N ARG A 70 4.55 -0.56 -2.30
CA ARG A 70 4.68 -0.71 -3.74
C ARG A 70 3.90 0.39 -4.45
N GLY A 71 4.60 1.18 -5.23
CA GLY A 71 4.03 2.26 -6.04
C GLY A 71 4.49 2.17 -7.50
N THR A 72 3.92 2.99 -8.36
CA THR A 72 4.35 3.11 -9.75
C THR A 72 5.70 3.83 -9.80
N PHE A 73 6.69 3.23 -10.47
CA PHE A 73 8.08 3.68 -10.48
C PHE A 73 8.74 3.42 -11.83
N GLN A 74 9.94 3.92 -12.00
CA GLN A 74 10.87 3.47 -13.04
C GLN A 74 12.27 3.43 -12.45
N GLY A 75 13.03 2.40 -12.78
CA GLY A 75 14.41 2.20 -12.32
C GLY A 75 14.90 0.75 -12.49
N PRO A 76 16.22 0.52 -12.32
CA PRO A 76 17.22 1.56 -12.05
C PRO A 76 17.45 2.45 -13.27
N LEU A 77 17.70 3.74 -13.05
CA LEU A 77 18.04 4.74 -14.06
C LEU A 77 19.40 5.35 -13.67
N PHE A 78 20.34 5.35 -14.58
CA PHE A 78 21.69 5.91 -14.40
C PHE A 78 22.26 6.33 -15.76
N ASP A 79 23.30 7.13 -15.74
CA ASP A 79 24.01 7.57 -16.95
C ASP A 79 24.71 6.41 -17.64
N PHE A 80 25.09 6.59 -18.90
CA PHE A 80 25.71 5.53 -19.72
C PHE A 80 27.06 5.05 -19.16
N ASP A 81 27.84 5.91 -18.56
CA ASP A 81 29.20 5.60 -18.08
C ASP A 81 29.30 4.36 -17.18
N PRO A 82 28.39 4.11 -16.20
CA PRO A 82 28.43 2.91 -15.37
C PRO A 82 27.83 1.65 -16.00
N MET A 83 27.43 1.66 -17.29
CA MET A 83 26.76 0.54 -17.94
C MET A 83 27.60 -0.75 -17.89
N ASP A 84 28.92 -0.65 -18.08
CA ASP A 84 29.82 -1.80 -18.00
C ASP A 84 29.86 -2.44 -16.59
N ILE A 85 29.64 -1.62 -15.56
CA ILE A 85 29.57 -2.10 -14.18
C ILE A 85 28.25 -2.79 -13.95
N TYR A 86 27.15 -2.15 -14.40
CA TYR A 86 25.80 -2.70 -14.29
C TYR A 86 25.67 -4.06 -15.00
N CYS A 87 26.25 -4.22 -16.19
CA CYS A 87 26.21 -5.47 -16.94
C CYS A 87 26.95 -6.61 -16.23
N LYS A 88 27.94 -6.30 -15.39
CA LYS A 88 28.68 -7.29 -14.61
C LYS A 88 28.00 -7.61 -13.28
N ASP A 89 27.47 -6.60 -12.62
CA ASP A 89 26.78 -6.69 -11.34
C ASP A 89 25.77 -5.55 -11.22
N SER A 90 24.46 -5.88 -11.25
CA SER A 90 23.38 -4.90 -11.12
C SER A 90 23.15 -4.44 -9.66
N THR A 91 23.67 -5.21 -8.69
CA THR A 91 23.39 -5.01 -7.25
C THR A 91 23.67 -3.59 -6.74
N PRO A 92 24.76 -2.91 -7.11
CA PRO A 92 25.03 -1.54 -6.65
C PRO A 92 23.97 -0.50 -7.10
N PHE A 93 23.24 -0.80 -8.17
CA PHE A 93 22.18 0.07 -8.74
C PHE A 93 20.79 -0.29 -8.26
N GLU A 94 20.64 -1.40 -7.54
CA GLU A 94 19.37 -1.87 -7.01
C GLU A 94 19.03 -1.16 -5.70
N THR A 95 18.94 0.17 -5.75
CA THR A 95 18.58 1.02 -4.61
C THR A 95 17.53 2.07 -5.03
N PRO A 96 16.77 2.62 -4.06
CA PRO A 96 15.78 3.66 -4.35
C PRO A 96 16.38 4.93 -4.97
N GLU A 97 17.66 5.18 -4.81
CA GLU A 97 18.37 6.36 -5.34
C GLU A 97 18.41 6.37 -6.87
N PHE A 98 18.44 5.18 -7.49
CA PHE A 98 18.37 5.04 -8.94
C PHE A 98 16.93 4.91 -9.46
N CYS A 99 15.93 5.27 -8.67
CA CYS A 99 14.53 5.18 -9.06
C CYS A 99 13.88 6.56 -9.10
N VAL A 100 12.92 6.70 -10.03
CA VAL A 100 11.95 7.80 -10.05
C VAL A 100 10.56 7.26 -9.76
N TYR A 101 9.70 8.06 -9.15
CA TYR A 101 8.40 7.61 -8.67
C TYR A 101 7.28 8.50 -9.21
N LYS A 102 6.25 7.90 -9.78
CA LYS A 102 5.09 8.64 -10.31
C LYS A 102 4.38 9.47 -9.23
N ALA A 103 4.46 9.02 -7.97
CA ALA A 103 3.86 9.74 -6.84
C ALA A 103 4.48 11.12 -6.60
N ASP A 104 5.71 11.38 -7.08
CA ASP A 104 6.38 12.68 -6.93
C ASP A 104 5.87 13.73 -7.93
N GLY A 105 4.94 13.34 -8.83
CA GLY A 105 4.35 14.25 -9.79
C GLY A 105 5.22 14.56 -11.00
N VAL A 106 6.34 13.86 -11.16
CA VAL A 106 7.23 14.01 -12.33
C VAL A 106 6.65 13.26 -13.55
N PRO A 107 6.98 13.68 -14.78
CA PRO A 107 6.62 12.94 -15.99
C PRO A 107 7.31 11.57 -16.02
N ALA A 108 6.83 10.68 -16.91
CA ALA A 108 7.50 9.41 -17.13
C ALA A 108 8.93 9.68 -17.66
N PRO A 109 9.95 9.01 -17.10
CA PRO A 109 11.31 9.19 -17.54
C PRO A 109 11.51 8.59 -18.93
N GLU A 110 12.36 9.24 -19.72
CA GLU A 110 12.90 8.68 -20.95
C GLU A 110 14.15 7.86 -20.64
N PHE A 111 14.27 6.68 -21.23
CA PHE A 111 15.44 5.82 -21.10
C PHE A 111 15.59 4.95 -22.34
N TYR A 112 16.82 4.53 -22.63
CA TYR A 112 17.13 3.57 -23.68
C TYR A 112 17.20 2.17 -23.08
N ASP A 113 16.70 1.18 -23.80
CA ASP A 113 16.87 -0.22 -23.45
C ASP A 113 18.14 -0.83 -24.06
N ALA A 114 18.33 -2.14 -23.89
CA ALA A 114 19.51 -2.85 -24.41
C ALA A 114 19.59 -2.89 -25.95
N ASP A 115 18.49 -2.61 -26.62
CA ASP A 115 18.37 -2.59 -28.09
C ASP A 115 18.46 -1.14 -28.65
N ASP A 116 18.88 -0.17 -27.83
CA ASP A 116 18.93 1.28 -28.13
C ASP A 116 17.56 1.88 -28.48
N GLU A 117 16.46 1.26 -28.06
CA GLU A 117 15.13 1.81 -28.23
C GLU A 117 14.79 2.81 -27.12
N LEU A 118 14.35 4.01 -27.52
CA LEU A 118 13.90 5.04 -26.57
C LEU A 118 12.53 4.71 -26.01
N HIS A 119 12.43 4.63 -24.72
CA HIS A 119 11.19 4.42 -23.98
C HIS A 119 10.86 5.64 -23.11
N CYS A 120 9.54 5.95 -23.01
CA CYS A 120 8.99 6.90 -22.05
C CYS A 120 7.80 6.24 -21.35
N ARG A 121 8.07 5.51 -20.27
CA ARG A 121 7.03 4.72 -19.59
C ARG A 121 7.30 4.52 -18.11
N TRP A 122 6.21 4.23 -17.38
CA TRP A 122 6.24 3.80 -15.99
C TRP A 122 6.16 2.27 -15.89
N ARG A 123 6.90 1.71 -14.94
CA ARG A 123 6.69 0.31 -14.53
C ARG A 123 5.50 0.24 -13.56
N PRO A 124 4.53 -0.65 -13.81
CA PRO A 124 3.39 -0.86 -12.93
C PRO A 124 3.83 -1.25 -11.52
N LEU A 125 3.08 -0.75 -10.52
CA LEU A 125 3.33 -0.98 -9.10
C LEU A 125 3.42 -2.47 -8.69
N ILE A 126 2.74 -3.38 -9.43
CA ILE A 126 2.80 -4.83 -9.19
C ILE A 126 4.19 -5.43 -9.48
N HIS A 127 5.03 -4.73 -10.24
CA HIS A 127 6.38 -5.16 -10.60
C HIS A 127 7.47 -4.48 -9.77
N MET A 128 7.12 -3.61 -8.81
CA MET A 128 8.11 -2.98 -7.94
C MET A 128 8.79 -4.04 -7.08
N PRO A 129 10.11 -4.20 -7.15
CA PRO A 129 10.87 -5.07 -6.25
C PRO A 129 11.08 -4.40 -4.88
N ARG A 130 11.52 -5.18 -3.90
CA ARG A 130 11.72 -4.66 -2.54
C ARG A 130 12.76 -3.54 -2.49
N TRP A 131 13.88 -3.69 -3.21
CA TRP A 131 14.95 -2.71 -3.26
C TRP A 131 14.53 -1.35 -3.80
N ALA A 132 13.53 -1.28 -4.70
CA ALA A 132 13.01 -0.01 -5.23
C ALA A 132 12.02 0.68 -4.28
N SER A 133 11.67 0.07 -3.15
CA SER A 133 10.73 0.68 -2.20
C SER A 133 11.46 1.59 -1.22
N ARG A 134 11.09 2.86 -1.21
CA ARG A 134 11.63 3.90 -0.31
C ARG A 134 10.78 4.15 0.95
N ILE A 135 9.66 3.44 1.10
CA ILE A 135 8.74 3.62 2.23
C ILE A 135 8.57 2.28 2.94
N LEU A 136 8.93 2.24 4.21
CA LEU A 136 8.73 1.13 5.11
C LEU A 136 7.79 1.54 6.23
N LEU A 137 6.77 0.72 6.48
CA LEU A 137 5.76 0.94 7.50
C LEU A 137 5.85 -0.18 8.53
N GLU A 138 5.73 0.13 9.80
CA GLU A 138 5.58 -0.85 10.88
C GLU A 138 4.11 -0.93 11.28
N ILE A 139 3.55 -2.12 11.30
CA ILE A 139 2.17 -2.36 11.70
C ILE A 139 2.04 -2.11 13.20
N THR A 140 1.08 -1.28 13.59
CA THR A 140 0.77 -0.97 14.97
C THR A 140 -0.50 -1.67 15.46
N ASP A 141 -1.45 -1.90 14.55
CA ASP A 141 -2.69 -2.65 14.83
C ASP A 141 -3.23 -3.32 13.57
N VAL A 142 -3.94 -4.45 13.77
CA VAL A 142 -4.70 -5.13 12.72
C VAL A 142 -6.02 -5.60 13.31
N ARG A 143 -7.12 -5.16 12.72
CA ARG A 143 -8.47 -5.56 13.11
C ARG A 143 -9.37 -5.81 11.90
N VAL A 144 -10.52 -6.39 12.13
CA VAL A 144 -11.55 -6.62 11.11
C VAL A 144 -12.85 -5.97 11.56
N GLU A 145 -13.45 -5.18 10.69
CA GLU A 145 -14.71 -4.48 10.96
C GLU A 145 -15.57 -4.33 9.69
N ARG A 146 -16.81 -3.87 9.84
CA ARG A 146 -17.63 -3.52 8.68
C ARG A 146 -17.14 -2.22 8.03
N LEU A 147 -17.15 -2.16 6.71
CA LEU A 147 -16.65 -1.01 5.96
C LEU A 147 -17.31 0.31 6.41
N LYS A 148 -18.64 0.32 6.57
CA LYS A 148 -19.42 1.50 6.96
C LYS A 148 -19.32 1.85 8.45
N SER A 149 -18.57 1.09 9.24
CA SER A 149 -18.22 1.47 10.62
C SER A 149 -17.10 2.53 10.68
N ILE A 150 -16.61 2.98 9.54
CA ILE A 150 -15.56 4.00 9.46
C ILE A 150 -16.04 5.30 10.12
N SER A 151 -15.23 5.84 11.02
CA SER A 151 -15.41 7.18 11.58
C SER A 151 -14.74 8.26 10.73
N ASP A 152 -15.09 9.53 10.94
CA ASP A 152 -14.38 10.65 10.31
C ASP A 152 -12.89 10.66 10.66
N GLY A 153 -12.54 10.32 11.90
CA GLY A 153 -11.14 10.18 12.32
C GLY A 153 -10.41 9.07 11.54
N ASP A 154 -11.08 7.95 11.26
CA ASP A 154 -10.52 6.88 10.45
C ASP A 154 -10.34 7.30 8.99
N ALA A 155 -11.31 8.01 8.42
CA ALA A 155 -11.21 8.52 7.07
C ALA A 155 -10.01 9.47 6.90
N ILE A 156 -9.76 10.32 7.88
CA ILE A 156 -8.56 11.17 7.91
C ILE A 156 -7.28 10.31 7.98
N ARG A 157 -7.25 9.27 8.83
CA ARG A 157 -6.12 8.32 8.91
C ARG A 157 -5.93 7.48 7.64
N GLU A 158 -6.99 7.29 6.85
CA GLU A 158 -6.88 6.71 5.49
C GLU A 158 -6.21 7.66 4.49
N GLY A 159 -6.00 8.91 4.85
CA GLY A 159 -5.38 9.95 4.04
C GLY A 159 -6.37 10.83 3.29
N CYS A 160 -7.67 10.74 3.59
CA CYS A 160 -8.67 11.64 3.04
C CYS A 160 -8.38 13.08 3.48
N SER A 161 -8.48 14.02 2.53
CA SER A 161 -8.26 15.43 2.79
C SER A 161 -9.59 16.15 3.03
N THR A 162 -9.61 17.06 3.98
CA THR A 162 -10.76 17.97 4.15
C THR A 162 -10.97 18.90 2.93
N ALA A 163 -9.92 19.09 2.12
CA ALA A 163 -10.04 19.84 0.86
C ALA A 163 -10.89 19.11 -0.19
N ASP A 164 -11.04 17.78 -0.07
CA ASP A 164 -11.87 16.97 -0.96
C ASP A 164 -13.36 16.88 -0.52
N MET A 165 -13.69 17.52 0.60
CA MET A 165 -15.04 17.61 1.14
C MET A 165 -15.86 18.61 0.31
N LYS A 166 -17.04 18.18 -0.14
CA LYS A 166 -18.05 19.06 -0.70
C LYS A 166 -18.86 19.69 0.43
N SER A 167 -19.62 20.74 0.10
CA SER A 167 -20.50 21.37 1.09
C SER A 167 -21.49 20.35 1.68
N GLY A 168 -21.43 20.16 2.99
CA GLY A 168 -22.26 19.20 3.72
C GLY A 168 -21.67 17.80 3.88
N ASP A 169 -20.49 17.51 3.29
CA ASP A 169 -19.82 16.22 3.46
C ASP A 169 -19.14 16.11 4.85
N CYS A 170 -19.03 14.88 5.34
CA CYS A 170 -18.09 14.50 6.37
C CYS A 170 -16.86 13.79 5.75
N ALA A 171 -15.83 13.52 6.54
CA ALA A 171 -14.63 12.84 6.04
C ALA A 171 -14.94 11.40 5.58
N ALA A 172 -15.88 10.73 6.23
CA ALA A 172 -16.34 9.41 5.81
C ALA A 172 -16.98 9.41 4.41
N ASP A 173 -17.64 10.51 3.98
CA ASP A 173 -18.19 10.63 2.61
C ASP A 173 -17.06 10.73 1.57
N VAL A 174 -15.96 11.42 1.90
CA VAL A 174 -14.77 11.47 1.04
C VAL A 174 -14.18 10.07 0.88
N PHE A 175 -14.07 9.32 1.99
CA PHE A 175 -13.60 7.94 1.95
C PHE A 175 -14.53 7.03 1.14
N ALA A 176 -15.84 7.19 1.26
CA ALA A 176 -16.83 6.43 0.50
C ALA A 176 -16.60 6.58 -1.02
N ARG A 177 -16.37 7.81 -1.48
CA ARG A 177 -16.05 8.08 -2.89
C ARG A 177 -14.72 7.48 -3.31
N LEU A 178 -13.70 7.57 -2.46
CA LEU A 178 -12.40 6.93 -2.70
C LEU A 178 -12.53 5.40 -2.80
N TRP A 179 -13.28 4.78 -1.87
CA TRP A 179 -13.53 3.35 -1.91
C TRP A 179 -14.26 2.93 -3.18
N ALA A 180 -15.34 3.64 -3.53
CA ALA A 180 -16.11 3.38 -4.74
C ALA A 180 -15.28 3.51 -6.02
N SER A 181 -14.34 4.45 -6.07
CA SER A 181 -13.43 4.61 -7.21
C SER A 181 -12.45 3.42 -7.39
N ILE A 182 -12.15 2.68 -6.32
CA ILE A 182 -11.20 1.56 -6.33
C ILE A 182 -11.93 0.21 -6.50
N TYR A 183 -13.03 0.01 -5.78
CA TYR A 183 -13.72 -1.27 -5.64
C TYR A 183 -15.13 -1.29 -6.25
N GLY A 184 -15.61 -0.17 -6.76
CA GLY A 184 -16.96 0.02 -7.30
C GLY A 184 -17.99 0.43 -6.25
N GLU A 185 -19.03 1.13 -6.70
CA GLU A 185 -20.14 1.61 -5.85
C GLU A 185 -20.88 0.45 -5.16
N GLU A 186 -21.07 -0.65 -5.87
CA GLU A 186 -21.73 -1.84 -5.31
C GLU A 186 -20.99 -2.40 -4.10
N SER A 187 -19.63 -2.33 -4.11
CA SER A 187 -18.81 -2.74 -2.98
C SER A 187 -19.05 -1.88 -1.75
N TRP A 188 -19.24 -0.56 -1.92
CA TRP A 188 -19.60 0.33 -0.82
C TRP A 188 -20.99 0.00 -0.26
N GLN A 189 -21.98 -0.22 -1.13
CA GLN A 189 -23.33 -0.54 -0.72
C GLN A 189 -23.43 -1.88 0.01
N ALA A 190 -22.67 -2.88 -0.42
CA ALA A 190 -22.63 -4.21 0.19
C ALA A 190 -22.06 -4.20 1.62
N ASN A 191 -21.39 -3.12 2.05
CA ASN A 191 -20.80 -2.99 3.40
C ASN A 191 -19.99 -4.23 3.81
N PRO A 192 -18.96 -4.62 3.04
CA PRO A 192 -18.21 -5.82 3.30
C PRO A 192 -17.42 -5.74 4.62
N TRP A 193 -16.95 -6.88 5.09
CA TRP A 193 -15.92 -6.96 6.10
C TRP A 193 -14.59 -6.49 5.50
N VAL A 194 -13.83 -5.71 6.27
CA VAL A 194 -12.53 -5.16 5.87
C VAL A 194 -11.49 -5.39 6.93
N TRP A 195 -10.28 -5.69 6.49
CA TRP A 195 -9.08 -5.56 7.29
C TRP A 195 -8.78 -4.09 7.46
N VAL A 196 -8.59 -3.65 8.68
CA VAL A 196 -8.07 -2.33 9.02
C VAL A 196 -6.67 -2.52 9.56
N ILE A 197 -5.70 -1.92 8.89
CA ILE A 197 -4.29 -2.06 9.21
C ILE A 197 -3.79 -0.67 9.56
N GLU A 198 -3.41 -0.47 10.82
CA GLU A 198 -2.77 0.76 11.29
C GLU A 198 -1.26 0.59 11.27
N PHE A 199 -0.56 1.67 10.96
CA PHE A 199 0.88 1.66 10.85
C PHE A 199 1.49 3.03 11.11
N LYS A 200 2.79 3.01 11.42
CA LYS A 200 3.65 4.17 11.45
C LYS A 200 4.76 4.02 10.42
N ARG A 201 5.26 5.13 9.88
CA ARG A 201 6.42 5.12 8.99
C ARG A 201 7.68 4.83 9.80
N VAL A 202 8.54 3.96 9.29
CA VAL A 202 9.87 3.69 9.85
C VAL A 202 10.84 4.66 9.20
N GLU A 203 11.46 5.53 10.01
CA GLU A 203 12.50 6.44 9.54
C GLU A 203 13.79 5.66 9.28
N GLY A 204 14.48 5.95 8.18
CA GLY A 204 15.73 5.26 7.80
C GLY A 204 15.54 3.92 7.10
N GLY A 205 14.39 3.62 6.56
CA GLY A 205 14.06 2.35 5.91
C GLY A 205 14.58 2.14 4.49
N ALA A 206 15.58 2.88 4.04
CA ALA A 206 16.35 2.61 2.84
C ALA A 206 17.72 2.07 3.29
N ALA A 207 17.81 0.77 3.45
CA ALA A 207 19.06 0.02 3.57
C ALA A 207 18.96 -1.24 2.72
#